data_ae4627c92ff3a902403d27b97d212f78
#
_entry.id   ae4627c92ff3a902403d27b97d212f78
#
_cell.length_a   1.000
_cell.length_b   1.000
_cell.length_c   1.000
_cell.angle_alpha   90.00
_cell.angle_beta   90.00
_cell.angle_gamma   90.00
#
_symmetry.space_group_name_H-M   'P 1'
#
loop_
_entity.id
_entity.type
_entity.pdbx_description
1 polymer ?
#
loop_
_entity_poly.entity_id
_entity_poly.type
_entity_poly.pdbx_seq_one_letter_code
_entity_poly.pdbx_strand_id
1 'polypeptide(L)'
;MQFAQEITAHDIDTLVAFLDPSVRTSVYVTELKKLGDKMRITDVGSMAPDFTLNTPEGTPLTLSSLRGKIILLDFWASWCVPCRKENPNVVAVYSKYKDKGFDILGVSLDREKGAWVKAIADDQLTWHHVSDLKFWQSEAAVKYGVQSIPLTLLLDKEGKIIAKNLRGEELSKKLAELLP
;
A
#
# COMPACT_ATOMS: atom_id res chain seq x y z
N MET A 1 15.10 -12.23 14.59
CA MET A 1 15.63 -11.66 13.34
C MET A 1 15.39 -10.16 13.39
N GLN A 2 16.43 -9.35 13.48
CA GLN A 2 16.35 -7.91 13.37
C GLN A 2 15.93 -7.60 11.92
N PHE A 3 14.75 -7.07 11.72
CA PHE A 3 14.35 -6.55 10.40
C PHE A 3 15.32 -5.42 10.07
N ALA A 4 15.96 -5.50 8.90
CA ALA A 4 16.73 -4.39 8.37
C ALA A 4 15.81 -3.16 8.36
N GLN A 5 16.21 -2.11 9.03
CA GLN A 5 15.47 -0.86 9.06
C GLN A 5 15.34 -0.38 7.62
N GLU A 6 14.10 -0.26 7.12
CA GLU A 6 13.88 0.21 5.75
C GLU A 6 14.40 1.65 5.65
N ILE A 7 15.23 1.91 4.63
CA ILE A 7 15.73 3.26 4.33
C ILE A 7 14.52 4.15 4.02
N THR A 8 14.46 5.30 4.67
CA THR A 8 13.39 6.30 4.47
C THR A 8 13.86 7.43 3.54
N ALA A 9 12.93 8.22 3.03
CA ALA A 9 13.26 9.44 2.28
C ALA A 9 14.09 10.42 3.12
N HIS A 10 13.84 10.49 4.43
CA HIS A 10 14.60 11.31 5.37
C HIS A 10 16.06 10.83 5.51
N ASP A 11 16.29 9.51 5.52
CA ASP A 11 17.65 8.96 5.56
C ASP A 11 18.43 9.33 4.31
N ILE A 12 17.78 9.31 3.14
CA ILE A 12 18.38 9.76 1.87
C ILE A 12 18.76 11.24 1.96
N ASP A 13 17.88 12.11 2.45
CA ASP A 13 18.17 13.53 2.60
C ASP A 13 19.35 13.76 3.53
N THR A 14 19.35 13.06 4.66
CA THR A 14 20.42 13.11 5.64
C THR A 14 21.76 12.70 5.04
N LEU A 15 21.79 11.55 4.34
CA LEU A 15 22.97 11.07 3.64
C LEU A 15 23.50 12.10 2.63
N VAL A 16 22.61 12.67 1.81
CA VAL A 16 22.98 13.67 0.80
C VAL A 16 23.50 14.95 1.46
N ALA A 17 22.94 15.34 2.61
CA ALA A 17 23.40 16.52 3.36
C ALA A 17 24.82 16.35 3.95
N PHE A 18 25.24 15.13 4.25
CA PHE A 18 26.61 14.83 4.73
C PHE A 18 27.65 14.72 3.62
N LEU A 19 27.25 14.62 2.34
CA LEU A 19 28.18 14.55 1.23
C LEU A 19 28.88 15.90 1.01
N ASP A 20 30.13 15.85 0.53
CA ASP A 20 30.83 17.05 0.07
C ASP A 20 30.04 17.77 -1.04
N PRO A 21 29.94 19.11 -0.99
CA PRO A 21 29.21 19.88 -2.02
C PRO A 21 29.61 19.56 -3.46
N SER A 22 30.89 19.23 -3.72
CA SER A 22 31.41 18.93 -5.04
C SER A 22 30.78 17.68 -5.69
N VAL A 23 30.33 16.70 -4.86
CA VAL A 23 29.71 15.45 -5.36
C VAL A 23 28.17 15.49 -5.35
N ARG A 24 27.57 16.52 -4.75
CA ARG A 24 26.09 16.62 -4.63
C ARG A 24 25.38 16.80 -5.96
N THR A 25 26.10 17.23 -7.00
CA THR A 25 25.58 17.39 -8.37
C THR A 25 25.83 16.17 -9.25
N SER A 26 26.47 15.13 -8.72
CA SER A 26 26.73 13.90 -9.47
C SER A 26 25.43 13.21 -9.88
N VAL A 27 25.47 12.44 -10.97
CA VAL A 27 24.34 11.65 -11.46
C VAL A 27 23.81 10.69 -10.37
N TYR A 28 24.69 10.10 -9.57
CA TYR A 28 24.32 9.19 -8.50
C TYR A 28 23.50 9.86 -7.39
N VAL A 29 23.91 11.06 -6.99
CA VAL A 29 23.15 11.84 -5.98
C VAL A 29 21.82 12.33 -6.56
N THR A 30 21.79 12.67 -7.84
CA THR A 30 20.54 13.03 -8.52
C THR A 30 19.56 11.86 -8.53
N GLU A 31 20.02 10.64 -8.82
CA GLU A 31 19.16 9.45 -8.78
C GLU A 31 18.71 9.09 -7.35
N LEU A 32 19.59 9.24 -6.35
CA LEU A 32 19.20 9.08 -4.93
C LEU A 32 18.11 10.07 -4.50
N LYS A 33 18.22 11.32 -4.90
CA LYS A 33 17.17 12.33 -4.62
C LYS A 33 15.85 11.96 -5.28
N LYS A 34 15.85 11.55 -6.55
CA LYS A 34 14.66 11.06 -7.25
C LYS A 34 14.03 9.85 -6.54
N LEU A 35 14.86 8.96 -5.99
CA LEU A 35 14.35 7.84 -5.19
C LEU A 35 13.69 8.35 -3.91
N GLY A 36 14.33 9.27 -3.17
CA GLY A 36 13.75 9.91 -2.00
C GLY A 36 12.42 10.59 -2.31
N ASP A 37 12.31 11.32 -3.42
CA ASP A 37 11.08 11.98 -3.84
C ASP A 37 9.96 10.97 -4.11
N LYS A 38 10.25 9.83 -4.75
CA LYS A 38 9.27 8.75 -4.93
C LYS A 38 8.83 8.13 -3.61
N MET A 39 9.76 7.95 -2.66
CA MET A 39 9.44 7.39 -1.35
C MET A 39 8.54 8.31 -0.53
N ARG A 40 8.70 9.65 -0.65
CA ARG A 40 7.85 10.64 0.03
C ARG A 40 6.38 10.56 -0.35
N ILE A 41 6.07 10.08 -1.55
CA ILE A 41 4.68 9.92 -2.01
C ILE A 41 3.88 9.05 -1.03
N THR A 42 4.55 8.07 -0.44
CA THR A 42 3.92 7.12 0.50
C THR A 42 4.37 7.31 1.94
N ASP A 43 5.01 8.41 2.30
CA ASP A 43 5.42 8.66 3.68
C ASP A 43 4.21 8.91 4.60
N VAL A 44 4.36 8.50 5.85
CA VAL A 44 3.36 8.81 6.87
C VAL A 44 3.22 10.32 6.99
N GLY A 45 1.98 10.78 6.93
CA GLY A 45 1.65 12.21 6.90
C GLY A 45 1.34 12.75 5.51
N SER A 46 1.69 12.06 4.42
CA SER A 46 1.35 12.45 3.04
C SER A 46 -0.10 12.09 2.69
N MET A 47 -0.71 12.86 1.79
CA MET A 47 -1.98 12.48 1.18
C MET A 47 -1.77 11.35 0.19
N ALA A 48 -2.54 10.28 0.32
CA ALA A 48 -2.51 9.17 -0.63
C ALA A 48 -2.91 9.65 -2.03
N PRO A 49 -2.07 9.45 -3.08
CA PRO A 49 -2.41 9.84 -4.44
C PRO A 49 -3.66 9.13 -4.93
N ASP A 50 -4.63 9.87 -5.45
CA ASP A 50 -5.87 9.30 -5.96
C ASP A 50 -5.64 8.54 -7.26
N PHE A 51 -6.41 7.48 -7.47
CA PHE A 51 -6.43 6.68 -8.71
C PHE A 51 -7.79 6.00 -8.88
N THR A 52 -8.08 5.58 -10.12
CA THR A 52 -9.28 4.82 -10.47
C THR A 52 -8.89 3.57 -11.24
N LEU A 53 -9.26 2.40 -10.75
CA LEU A 53 -9.07 1.12 -11.42
C LEU A 53 -10.38 0.34 -11.42
N ASN A 54 -10.45 -0.73 -12.24
CA ASN A 54 -11.66 -1.52 -12.38
C ASN A 54 -11.75 -2.62 -11.31
N THR A 55 -12.97 -2.82 -10.80
CA THR A 55 -13.31 -3.97 -9.95
C THR A 55 -13.32 -5.28 -10.77
N PRO A 56 -13.43 -6.45 -10.12
CA PRO A 56 -13.63 -7.72 -10.84
C PRO A 56 -14.80 -7.72 -11.82
N GLU A 57 -15.84 -6.95 -11.53
CA GLU A 57 -17.02 -6.79 -12.40
C GLU A 57 -16.80 -5.83 -13.56
N GLY A 58 -15.66 -5.12 -13.59
CA GLY A 58 -15.31 -4.13 -14.61
C GLY A 58 -15.83 -2.72 -14.31
N THR A 59 -16.37 -2.48 -13.13
CA THR A 59 -16.83 -1.16 -12.71
C THR A 59 -15.66 -0.32 -12.18
N PRO A 60 -15.50 0.94 -12.62
CA PRO A 60 -14.45 1.81 -12.08
C PRO A 60 -14.70 2.14 -10.60
N LEU A 61 -13.66 2.01 -9.78
CA LEU A 61 -13.66 2.41 -8.38
C LEU A 61 -12.47 3.34 -8.13
N THR A 62 -12.75 4.49 -7.55
CA THR A 62 -11.76 5.52 -7.21
C THR A 62 -11.43 5.44 -5.72
N LEU A 63 -10.15 5.51 -5.34
CA LEU A 63 -9.72 5.46 -3.94
C LEU A 63 -10.43 6.53 -3.10
N SER A 64 -10.52 7.76 -3.59
CA SER A 64 -11.17 8.86 -2.86
C SER A 64 -12.66 8.67 -2.62
N SER A 65 -13.34 7.78 -3.34
CA SER A 65 -14.76 7.47 -3.09
C SER A 65 -14.97 6.68 -1.78
N LEU A 66 -13.90 6.14 -1.19
CA LEU A 66 -13.94 5.41 0.08
C LEU A 66 -13.64 6.31 1.30
N ARG A 67 -13.39 7.61 1.09
CA ARG A 67 -13.15 8.56 2.19
C ARG A 67 -14.31 8.57 3.19
N GLY A 68 -14.00 8.98 4.42
CA GLY A 68 -14.93 8.91 5.56
C GLY A 68 -14.74 7.67 6.42
N LYS A 69 -13.96 6.71 5.96
CA LYS A 69 -13.54 5.51 6.70
C LYS A 69 -12.03 5.48 6.88
N ILE A 70 -11.55 4.68 7.82
CA ILE A 70 -10.14 4.24 7.87
C ILE A 70 -9.97 3.18 6.78
N ILE A 71 -9.02 3.38 5.85
CA ILE A 71 -8.82 2.49 4.71
C ILE A 71 -7.46 1.80 4.81
N LEU A 72 -7.45 0.48 4.70
CA LEU A 72 -6.23 -0.28 4.39
C LEU A 72 -6.11 -0.38 2.88
N LEU A 73 -5.17 0.35 2.29
CA LEU A 73 -4.77 0.20 0.90
C LEU A 73 -3.72 -0.91 0.83
N ASP A 74 -4.06 -2.03 0.19
CA ASP A 74 -3.26 -3.24 0.16
C ASP A 74 -2.85 -3.61 -1.26
N PHE A 75 -1.56 -3.51 -1.57
CA PHE A 75 -0.98 -3.98 -2.84
C PHE A 75 -0.57 -5.44 -2.70
N TRP A 76 -1.20 -6.30 -3.48
CA TRP A 76 -1.06 -7.74 -3.41
C TRP A 76 -1.16 -8.43 -4.78
N ALA A 77 -1.10 -9.76 -4.83
CA ALA A 77 -1.40 -10.54 -6.02
C ALA A 77 -1.72 -12.01 -5.68
N SER A 78 -2.40 -12.71 -6.56
CA SER A 78 -2.71 -14.13 -6.40
C SER A 78 -1.48 -15.02 -6.28
N TRP A 79 -0.40 -14.66 -6.96
CA TRP A 79 0.89 -15.35 -6.96
C TRP A 79 1.82 -14.95 -5.78
N CYS A 80 1.44 -13.93 -4.99
CA CYS A 80 2.23 -13.44 -3.87
C CYS A 80 2.04 -14.34 -2.65
N VAL A 81 2.94 -15.30 -2.45
CA VAL A 81 2.88 -16.24 -1.32
C VAL A 81 2.82 -15.54 0.04
N PRO A 82 3.64 -14.52 0.37
CA PRO A 82 3.55 -13.85 1.65
C PRO A 82 2.23 -13.06 1.82
N CYS A 83 1.66 -12.49 0.73
CA CYS A 83 0.35 -11.84 0.77
C CYS A 83 -0.74 -12.85 1.17
N ARG A 84 -0.76 -14.00 0.48
CA ARG A 84 -1.74 -15.07 0.72
C ARG A 84 -1.65 -15.65 2.14
N LYS A 85 -0.45 -15.70 2.73
CA LYS A 85 -0.25 -16.13 4.13
C LYS A 85 -0.80 -15.10 5.13
N GLU A 86 -0.80 -13.82 4.80
CA GLU A 86 -1.32 -12.76 5.67
C GLU A 86 -2.85 -12.61 5.56
N ASN A 87 -3.45 -12.97 4.43
CA ASN A 87 -4.88 -12.80 4.17
C ASN A 87 -5.81 -13.30 5.30
N PRO A 88 -5.59 -14.46 5.95
CA PRO A 88 -6.43 -14.89 7.07
C PRO A 88 -6.45 -13.89 8.24
N ASN A 89 -5.31 -13.25 8.55
CA ASN A 89 -5.23 -12.21 9.58
C ASN A 89 -6.01 -10.97 9.16
N VAL A 90 -5.87 -10.55 7.88
CA VAL A 90 -6.60 -9.41 7.33
C VAL A 90 -8.11 -9.66 7.33
N VAL A 91 -8.56 -10.87 6.98
CA VAL A 91 -9.98 -11.28 7.05
C VAL A 91 -10.51 -11.18 8.48
N ALA A 92 -9.77 -11.67 9.47
CA ALA A 92 -10.17 -11.59 10.87
C ALA A 92 -10.30 -10.12 11.35
N VAL A 93 -9.33 -9.28 10.97
CA VAL A 93 -9.34 -7.84 11.28
C VAL A 93 -10.50 -7.15 10.58
N TYR A 94 -10.72 -7.40 9.29
CA TYR A 94 -11.82 -6.82 8.54
C TYR A 94 -13.18 -7.16 9.15
N SER A 95 -13.39 -8.43 9.47
CA SER A 95 -14.63 -8.90 10.10
C SER A 95 -14.92 -8.18 11.43
N LYS A 96 -13.88 -7.83 12.19
CA LYS A 96 -14.01 -7.15 13.49
C LYS A 96 -14.32 -5.65 13.36
N TYR A 97 -13.81 -4.97 12.33
CA TYR A 97 -13.81 -3.50 12.26
C TYR A 97 -14.63 -2.92 11.10
N LYS A 98 -15.10 -3.70 10.11
CA LYS A 98 -15.86 -3.21 8.95
C LYS A 98 -17.09 -2.38 9.34
N ASP A 99 -17.80 -2.78 10.39
CA ASP A 99 -19.00 -2.08 10.86
C ASP A 99 -18.67 -0.90 11.79
N LYS A 100 -17.39 -0.67 12.07
CA LYS A 100 -16.88 0.43 12.91
C LYS A 100 -16.23 1.56 12.10
N GLY A 101 -16.36 1.55 10.78
CA GLY A 101 -15.79 2.58 9.91
C GLY A 101 -14.39 2.24 9.37
N PHE A 102 -14.07 0.95 9.27
CA PHE A 102 -12.91 0.42 8.58
C PHE A 102 -13.30 -0.19 7.24
N ASP A 103 -12.45 -0.02 6.24
CA ASP A 103 -12.62 -0.70 4.96
C ASP A 103 -11.25 -1.04 4.34
N ILE A 104 -11.24 -1.85 3.30
CA ILE A 104 -10.02 -2.27 2.60
C ILE A 104 -10.19 -2.06 1.10
N LEU A 105 -9.14 -1.56 0.45
CA LEU A 105 -9.01 -1.55 -1.00
C LEU A 105 -7.79 -2.39 -1.39
N GLY A 106 -8.04 -3.59 -1.91
CA GLY A 106 -7.01 -4.47 -2.46
C GLY A 106 -6.68 -4.08 -3.91
N VAL A 107 -5.45 -3.69 -4.16
CA VAL A 107 -4.92 -3.40 -5.51
C VAL A 107 -4.12 -4.59 -5.98
N SER A 108 -4.66 -5.33 -6.95
CA SER A 108 -3.99 -6.53 -7.46
C SER A 108 -2.99 -6.20 -8.56
N LEU A 109 -1.80 -6.79 -8.45
CA LEU A 109 -0.75 -6.78 -9.48
C LEU A 109 -0.79 -8.05 -10.35
N ASP A 110 -1.95 -8.67 -10.47
CA ASP A 110 -2.11 -9.82 -11.37
C ASP A 110 -2.09 -9.41 -12.84
N ARG A 111 -1.77 -10.35 -13.72
CA ARG A 111 -1.94 -10.22 -15.17
C ARG A 111 -3.21 -10.91 -15.66
N GLU A 112 -3.62 -11.96 -14.94
CA GLU A 112 -4.72 -12.83 -15.32
C GLU A 112 -5.90 -12.63 -14.38
N LYS A 113 -7.01 -12.12 -14.93
CA LYS A 113 -8.24 -11.85 -14.17
C LYS A 113 -8.76 -13.12 -13.48
N GLY A 114 -8.70 -14.27 -14.15
CA GLY A 114 -9.19 -15.53 -13.59
C GLY A 114 -8.43 -15.95 -12.32
N ALA A 115 -7.08 -15.81 -12.32
CA ALA A 115 -6.25 -16.11 -11.16
C ALA A 115 -6.54 -15.16 -9.98
N TRP A 116 -6.69 -13.86 -10.28
CA TRP A 116 -7.03 -12.84 -9.31
C TRP A 116 -8.38 -13.11 -8.64
N VAL A 117 -9.44 -13.29 -9.44
CA VAL A 117 -10.80 -13.55 -8.93
C VAL A 117 -10.86 -14.85 -8.14
N LYS A 118 -10.16 -15.90 -8.62
CA LYS A 118 -10.06 -17.16 -7.89
C LYS A 118 -9.39 -16.96 -6.52
N ALA A 119 -8.31 -16.19 -6.45
CA ALA A 119 -7.61 -15.92 -5.19
C ALA A 119 -8.47 -15.14 -4.19
N ILE A 120 -9.27 -14.16 -4.66
CA ILE A 120 -10.25 -13.45 -3.84
C ILE A 120 -11.23 -14.44 -3.20
N ALA A 121 -11.76 -15.36 -3.99
CA ALA A 121 -12.72 -16.36 -3.51
C ALA A 121 -12.08 -17.37 -2.56
N ASP A 122 -10.91 -17.93 -2.91
CA ASP A 122 -10.20 -18.93 -2.11
C ASP A 122 -9.84 -18.40 -0.71
N ASP A 123 -9.43 -17.13 -0.63
CA ASP A 123 -9.02 -16.49 0.63
C ASP A 123 -10.18 -15.74 1.32
N GLN A 124 -11.40 -15.77 0.77
CA GLN A 124 -12.59 -15.12 1.33
C GLN A 124 -12.43 -13.60 1.53
N LEU A 125 -11.81 -12.93 0.58
CA LEU A 125 -11.54 -11.49 0.64
C LEU A 125 -12.80 -10.72 0.22
N THR A 126 -13.63 -10.32 1.19
CA THR A 126 -14.98 -9.77 0.95
C THR A 126 -15.04 -8.25 0.84
N TRP A 127 -13.91 -7.58 0.77
CA TRP A 127 -13.78 -6.13 0.61
C TRP A 127 -13.61 -5.68 -0.84
N HIS A 128 -13.34 -4.41 -1.06
CA HIS A 128 -13.16 -3.86 -2.41
C HIS A 128 -11.83 -4.29 -3.03
N HIS A 129 -11.88 -4.71 -4.30
CA HIS A 129 -10.72 -5.08 -5.07
C HIS A 129 -10.70 -4.37 -6.41
N VAL A 130 -9.51 -3.94 -6.85
CA VAL A 130 -9.31 -3.32 -8.15
C VAL A 130 -8.02 -3.81 -8.81
N SER A 131 -7.99 -3.81 -10.14
CA SER A 131 -6.79 -4.10 -10.93
C SER A 131 -6.93 -3.54 -12.34
N ASP A 132 -5.80 -3.20 -12.96
CA ASP A 132 -5.68 -2.95 -14.39
C ASP A 132 -4.98 -4.10 -15.14
N LEU A 133 -4.65 -5.17 -14.43
CA LEU A 133 -3.99 -6.38 -14.94
C LEU A 133 -2.63 -6.12 -15.61
N LYS A 134 -1.95 -5.02 -15.22
CA LYS A 134 -0.67 -4.61 -15.80
C LYS A 134 0.55 -5.01 -14.99
N PHE A 135 0.39 -5.88 -13.98
CA PHE A 135 1.49 -6.36 -13.15
C PHE A 135 2.21 -5.20 -12.45
N TRP A 136 3.55 -5.16 -12.48
CA TRP A 136 4.34 -4.05 -11.91
C TRP A 136 4.14 -2.71 -12.65
N GLN A 137 3.51 -2.72 -13.82
CA GLN A 137 3.16 -1.52 -14.61
C GLN A 137 1.75 -1.01 -14.31
N SER A 138 1.09 -1.56 -13.30
CA SER A 138 -0.18 -1.02 -12.80
C SER A 138 -0.05 0.47 -12.52
N GLU A 139 -1.05 1.26 -12.97
CA GLU A 139 -1.07 2.70 -12.76
C GLU A 139 -0.93 3.05 -11.26
N ALA A 140 -1.66 2.35 -10.41
CA ALA A 140 -1.57 2.55 -8.98
C ALA A 140 -0.19 2.14 -8.43
N ALA A 141 0.36 0.99 -8.84
CA ALA A 141 1.66 0.53 -8.38
C ALA A 141 2.79 1.51 -8.76
N VAL A 142 2.77 2.01 -10.00
CA VAL A 142 3.75 3.02 -10.47
C VAL A 142 3.59 4.33 -9.70
N LYS A 143 2.36 4.81 -9.52
CA LYS A 143 2.05 6.05 -8.80
C LYS A 143 2.51 6.01 -7.35
N TYR A 144 2.40 4.87 -6.68
CA TYR A 144 2.82 4.63 -5.30
C TYR A 144 4.28 4.15 -5.16
N GLY A 145 5.00 4.01 -6.26
CA GLY A 145 6.39 3.53 -6.25
C GLY A 145 6.54 2.11 -5.70
N VAL A 146 5.55 1.24 -5.89
CA VAL A 146 5.53 -0.13 -5.38
C VAL A 146 6.62 -0.95 -6.04
N GLN A 147 7.61 -1.40 -5.29
CA GLN A 147 8.73 -2.22 -5.77
C GLN A 147 8.65 -3.67 -5.27
N SER A 148 7.89 -3.92 -4.22
CA SER A 148 7.67 -5.25 -3.65
C SER A 148 6.27 -5.33 -3.05
N ILE A 149 5.71 -6.55 -2.98
CA ILE A 149 4.44 -6.85 -2.33
C ILE A 149 4.64 -7.97 -1.30
N PRO A 150 3.84 -7.98 -0.22
CA PRO A 150 2.76 -7.03 0.10
C PRO A 150 3.28 -5.65 0.53
N LEU A 151 2.60 -4.60 0.09
CA LEU A 151 2.75 -3.24 0.62
C LEU A 151 1.38 -2.79 1.14
N THR A 152 1.32 -2.38 2.40
CA THR A 152 0.08 -1.89 2.99
C THR A 152 0.25 -0.45 3.49
N LEU A 153 -0.74 0.39 3.23
CA LEU A 153 -0.82 1.76 3.72
C LEU A 153 -2.14 1.91 4.46
N LEU A 154 -2.10 2.37 5.71
CA LEU A 154 -3.30 2.71 6.47
C LEU A 154 -3.59 4.19 6.27
N LEU A 155 -4.81 4.50 5.81
CA LEU A 155 -5.26 5.86 5.53
C LEU A 155 -6.30 6.28 6.57
N ASP A 156 -6.28 7.54 6.98
CA ASP A 156 -7.36 8.14 7.77
C ASP A 156 -8.59 8.46 6.90
N LYS A 157 -9.60 9.03 7.53
CA LYS A 157 -10.89 9.36 6.88
C LYS A 157 -10.75 10.40 5.77
N GLU A 158 -9.72 11.22 5.83
CA GLU A 158 -9.38 12.25 4.85
C GLU A 158 -8.53 11.71 3.70
N GLY A 159 -7.98 10.50 3.84
CA GLY A 159 -7.09 9.85 2.87
C GLY A 159 -5.61 10.13 3.10
N LYS A 160 -5.23 10.58 4.30
CA LYS A 160 -3.84 10.77 4.69
C LYS A 160 -3.25 9.47 5.19
N ILE A 161 -2.02 9.16 4.80
CA ILE A 161 -1.30 7.95 5.23
C ILE A 161 -0.91 8.12 6.71
N ILE A 162 -1.38 7.23 7.57
CA ILE A 162 -1.12 7.26 9.01
C ILE A 162 -0.24 6.10 9.50
N ALA A 163 -0.07 5.07 8.68
CA ALA A 163 0.88 3.99 8.94
C ALA A 163 1.21 3.21 7.65
N LYS A 164 2.32 2.48 7.65
CA LYS A 164 2.79 1.63 6.53
C LYS A 164 3.12 0.24 7.05
N ASN A 165 2.95 -0.76 6.18
CA ASN A 165 3.42 -2.14 6.37
C ASN A 165 2.93 -2.83 7.66
N LEU A 166 1.80 -2.36 8.24
CA LEU A 166 1.21 -3.00 9.41
C LEU A 166 0.65 -4.38 9.01
N ARG A 167 0.94 -5.40 9.84
CA ARG A 167 0.51 -6.78 9.63
C ARG A 167 0.16 -7.44 10.96
N GLY A 168 -0.62 -8.53 10.90
CA GLY A 168 -0.96 -9.34 12.06
C GLY A 168 -1.47 -8.51 13.25
N GLU A 169 -0.83 -8.68 14.39
CA GLU A 169 -1.19 -7.98 15.63
C GLU A 169 -0.99 -6.47 15.57
N GLU A 170 0.00 -5.97 14.83
CA GLU A 170 0.28 -4.53 14.72
C GLU A 170 -0.88 -3.79 14.05
N LEU A 171 -1.44 -4.36 12.97
CA LEU A 171 -2.63 -3.82 12.32
C LEU A 171 -3.82 -3.82 13.28
N SER A 172 -4.03 -4.94 13.98
CA SER A 172 -5.13 -5.07 14.93
C SER A 172 -5.03 -4.07 16.10
N LYS A 173 -3.82 -3.88 16.66
CA LYS A 173 -3.55 -2.88 17.71
C LYS A 173 -3.81 -1.47 17.21
N LYS A 174 -3.31 -1.13 16.03
CA LYS A 174 -3.50 0.20 15.46
C LYS A 174 -4.98 0.52 15.20
N LEU A 175 -5.75 -0.43 14.71
CA LEU A 175 -7.19 -0.25 14.52
C LEU A 175 -7.94 -0.17 15.84
N ALA A 176 -7.53 -0.88 16.89
CA ALA A 176 -8.13 -0.75 18.22
C ALA A 176 -7.93 0.65 18.84
N GLU A 177 -6.82 1.33 18.53
CA GLU A 177 -6.57 2.73 18.93
C GLU A 177 -7.47 3.71 18.17
N LEU A 178 -7.74 3.46 16.88
CA LEU A 178 -8.46 4.36 15.99
C LEU A 178 -9.99 4.16 16.01
N LEU A 179 -10.42 2.93 16.30
CA LEU A 179 -11.81 2.47 16.21
C LEU A 179 -12.18 1.64 17.47
N PRO A 180 -12.30 2.27 18.63
CA PRO A 180 -12.57 1.60 19.89
C PRO A 180 -13.92 0.87 19.96
#